data_2c923ec19e83e2800d7dc84f5460a2b4
#
_entry.id   2c923ec19e83e2800d7dc84f5460a2b4
#
_cell.length_a   1.000
_cell.length_b   1.000
_cell.length_c   1.000
_cell.angle_alpha   90.00
_cell.angle_beta   90.00
_cell.angle_gamma   90.00
#
_symmetry.space_group_name_H-M   'P 1'
#
loop_
_entity.id
_entity.type
_entity.pdbx_description
1 polymer ?
#
loop_
_entity_poly.entity_id
_entity_poly.type
_entity_poly.pdbx_seq_one_letter_code
_entity_poly.pdbx_strand_id
1 'polypeptide(L)'
;MKVACTCLLVLILVGCGGKKAAAPPVAPAPTPAKGAVPWPAPADPMKLTRKAGLTPETHEFVFLHVHAHLDVFVNGGPVTVPAGIGIAIRDPGVHQAKQKDGSIVYGFIDPPCAQPCISPLHTHDVYGILHTEAKKDQFNNLGEFFTEWNVRLDKKCVGGYCKPDAPISIYVDGRAYTGDPRQIGLEDLREIAIVIGTPPTEIPSTFPR
;
A
#
# COMPACT_ATOMS: atom_id res chain seq x y z
N MET A 1 58.67 -68.47 -0.03
CA MET A 1 58.79 -67.21 -0.81
C MET A 1 57.38 -66.73 -1.06
N LYS A 2 56.97 -65.67 -0.34
CA LYS A 2 55.63 -65.03 -0.51
C LYS A 2 55.80 -63.75 -1.31
N VAL A 3 55.19 -63.68 -2.46
CA VAL A 3 55.17 -62.47 -3.30
C VAL A 3 53.90 -61.63 -2.94
N ALA A 4 54.08 -60.43 -2.41
CA ALA A 4 53.02 -59.50 -2.12
C ALA A 4 52.74 -58.70 -3.37
N CYS A 5 51.49 -58.75 -3.82
CA CYS A 5 50.99 -57.95 -4.92
C CYS A 5 50.32 -56.66 -4.35
N THR A 6 50.93 -55.49 -4.57
CA THR A 6 50.42 -54.20 -4.11
C THR A 6 49.49 -53.61 -5.22
N CYS A 7 48.20 -53.62 -4.94
CA CYS A 7 47.24 -52.94 -5.79
C CYS A 7 47.21 -51.41 -5.49
N LEU A 8 47.58 -50.60 -6.47
CA LEU A 8 47.50 -49.13 -6.42
C LEU A 8 46.09 -48.70 -6.82
N LEU A 9 45.33 -48.17 -5.88
CA LEU A 9 44.00 -47.66 -6.09
C LEU A 9 44.10 -46.19 -6.58
N VAL A 10 43.80 -45.93 -7.84
CA VAL A 10 43.70 -44.56 -8.39
C VAL A 10 42.28 -44.03 -8.14
N LEU A 11 42.14 -43.09 -7.20
CA LEU A 11 40.88 -42.33 -7.03
C LEU A 11 40.76 -41.26 -8.13
N ILE A 12 39.83 -41.45 -9.02
CA ILE A 12 39.42 -40.42 -9.98
C ILE A 12 38.35 -39.56 -9.31
N LEU A 13 38.69 -38.32 -8.91
CA LEU A 13 37.72 -37.29 -8.47
C LEU A 13 37.03 -36.71 -9.70
N VAL A 14 35.79 -37.14 -9.95
CA VAL A 14 34.89 -36.50 -10.91
C VAL A 14 34.30 -35.27 -10.25
N GLY A 15 34.86 -34.11 -10.59
CA GLY A 15 34.30 -32.84 -10.15
C GLY A 15 33.00 -32.54 -10.94
N CYS A 16 31.82 -32.68 -10.31
CA CYS A 16 30.56 -32.17 -10.81
C CYS A 16 30.53 -30.66 -10.74
N GLY A 17 30.99 -29.98 -11.81
CA GLY A 17 30.79 -28.57 -12.02
C GLY A 17 29.32 -28.28 -12.34
N GLY A 18 28.48 -28.09 -11.33
CA GLY A 18 27.12 -27.62 -11.51
C GLY A 18 27.09 -26.23 -12.11
N LYS A 19 26.83 -26.13 -13.42
CA LYS A 19 26.49 -24.83 -14.04
C LYS A 19 25.21 -24.33 -13.38
N LYS A 20 25.33 -23.25 -12.59
CA LYS A 20 24.20 -22.50 -12.07
C LYS A 20 23.38 -22.04 -13.28
N ALA A 21 22.20 -22.60 -13.51
CA ALA A 21 21.29 -22.14 -14.53
C ALA A 21 20.98 -20.67 -14.27
N ALA A 22 21.25 -19.80 -15.24
CA ALA A 22 20.84 -18.40 -15.17
C ALA A 22 19.31 -18.37 -15.07
N ALA A 23 18.78 -17.59 -14.13
CA ALA A 23 17.35 -17.36 -14.04
C ALA A 23 16.82 -16.84 -15.40
N PRO A 24 15.65 -17.30 -15.86
CA PRO A 24 15.09 -16.80 -17.10
C PRO A 24 14.94 -15.27 -17.02
N PRO A 25 15.13 -14.53 -18.12
CA PRO A 25 14.94 -13.09 -18.13
C PRO A 25 13.51 -12.78 -17.67
N VAL A 26 13.41 -11.94 -16.63
CA VAL A 26 12.12 -11.43 -16.16
C VAL A 26 11.50 -10.65 -17.31
N ALA A 27 10.30 -11.04 -17.75
CA ALA A 27 9.59 -10.32 -18.80
C ALA A 27 9.42 -8.85 -18.35
N PRO A 28 9.60 -7.87 -19.26
CA PRO A 28 9.37 -6.48 -18.93
C PRO A 28 7.95 -6.32 -18.38
N ALA A 29 7.83 -5.62 -17.23
CA ALA A 29 6.53 -5.38 -16.62
C ALA A 29 5.62 -4.64 -17.62
N PRO A 30 4.33 -4.95 -17.65
CA PRO A 30 3.40 -4.32 -18.58
C PRO A 30 3.40 -2.80 -18.39
N THR A 31 3.46 -2.08 -19.52
CA THR A 31 3.34 -0.62 -19.52
C THR A 31 2.00 -0.23 -18.89
N PRO A 32 1.97 0.72 -17.94
CA PRO A 32 0.72 1.16 -17.31
C PRO A 32 -0.33 1.56 -18.35
N ALA A 33 -1.56 1.13 -18.16
CA ALA A 33 -2.67 1.65 -18.93
C ALA A 33 -2.77 3.17 -18.73
N LYS A 34 -3.12 3.92 -19.80
CA LYS A 34 -3.27 5.39 -19.74
C LYS A 34 -4.25 5.76 -18.61
N GLY A 35 -3.79 6.56 -17.62
CA GLY A 35 -4.56 6.91 -16.42
C GLY A 35 -4.43 5.93 -15.24
N ALA A 36 -3.53 4.92 -15.32
CA ALA A 36 -3.32 3.96 -14.24
C ALA A 36 -2.58 4.57 -13.03
N VAL A 37 -1.68 5.52 -13.24
CA VAL A 37 -0.97 6.29 -12.21
C VAL A 37 -0.59 7.67 -12.75
N PRO A 38 -0.53 8.71 -11.90
CA PRO A 38 -0.93 8.75 -10.50
C PRO A 38 -2.46 8.64 -10.33
N TRP A 39 -2.90 8.14 -9.17
CA TRP A 39 -4.32 8.14 -8.79
C TRP A 39 -4.59 9.37 -7.91
N PRO A 40 -5.26 10.42 -8.41
CA PRO A 40 -5.48 11.64 -7.64
C PRO A 40 -6.49 11.43 -6.50
N ALA A 41 -6.48 12.33 -5.52
CA ALA A 41 -7.56 12.41 -4.56
C ALA A 41 -8.88 12.74 -5.29
N PRO A 42 -10.01 12.11 -4.91
CA PRO A 42 -11.28 12.29 -5.61
C PRO A 42 -11.90 13.68 -5.35
N ALA A 43 -12.66 14.16 -6.31
CA ALA A 43 -13.32 15.48 -6.21
C ALA A 43 -14.54 15.50 -5.28
N ASP A 44 -15.14 14.34 -4.99
CA ASP A 44 -16.36 14.21 -4.17
C ASP A 44 -16.15 13.21 -3.03
N PRO A 45 -15.30 13.54 -2.05
CA PRO A 45 -14.90 12.60 -0.98
C PRO A 45 -16.07 12.17 -0.12
N MET A 46 -16.99 13.09 0.26
CA MET A 46 -18.10 12.75 1.15
C MET A 46 -19.10 11.76 0.55
N LYS A 47 -19.25 11.74 -0.78
CA LYS A 47 -20.02 10.72 -1.49
C LYS A 47 -19.32 9.36 -1.42
N LEU A 48 -18.01 9.34 -1.55
CA LEU A 48 -17.21 8.12 -1.51
C LEU A 48 -17.13 7.57 -0.10
N THR A 49 -17.06 8.43 0.93
CA THR A 49 -17.19 8.03 2.35
C THR A 49 -18.48 7.24 2.58
N ARG A 50 -19.63 7.79 2.11
CA ARG A 50 -20.91 7.07 2.22
C ARG A 50 -20.93 5.78 1.41
N LYS A 51 -20.30 5.76 0.22
CA LYS A 51 -20.16 4.55 -0.61
C LYS A 51 -19.30 3.48 0.08
N ALA A 52 -18.31 3.88 0.86
CA ALA A 52 -17.52 3.00 1.71
C ALA A 52 -18.29 2.45 2.93
N GLY A 53 -19.51 2.94 3.17
CA GLY A 53 -20.32 2.57 4.33
C GLY A 53 -20.00 3.38 5.59
N LEU A 54 -19.18 4.43 5.45
CA LEU A 54 -18.78 5.30 6.55
C LEU A 54 -19.70 6.52 6.65
N THR A 55 -19.75 7.12 7.83
CA THR A 55 -20.54 8.33 8.08
C THR A 55 -19.62 9.54 8.07
N PRO A 56 -19.77 10.49 7.13
CA PRO A 56 -18.98 11.73 7.15
C PRO A 56 -19.33 12.58 8.37
N GLU A 57 -18.34 13.26 8.92
CA GLU A 57 -18.41 14.10 10.11
C GLU A 57 -18.08 15.56 9.80
N THR A 58 -18.39 16.46 10.74
CA THR A 58 -18.14 17.89 10.60
C THR A 58 -16.81 18.35 11.16
N HIS A 59 -16.10 17.48 11.87
CA HIS A 59 -14.77 17.69 12.46
C HIS A 59 -14.12 16.35 12.77
N GLU A 60 -12.85 16.38 13.14
CA GLU A 60 -12.07 15.22 13.59
C GLU A 60 -12.51 14.78 14.98
N PHE A 61 -12.65 13.46 15.19
CA PHE A 61 -12.91 12.87 16.49
C PHE A 61 -11.71 12.04 16.93
N VAL A 62 -11.28 12.22 18.15
CA VAL A 62 -10.09 11.57 18.70
C VAL A 62 -10.37 10.55 19.80
N PHE A 63 -11.62 10.07 19.92
CA PHE A 63 -11.93 8.97 20.84
C PHE A 63 -11.22 7.69 20.42
N LEU A 64 -11.26 7.36 19.13
CA LEU A 64 -10.38 6.39 18.49
C LEU A 64 -9.46 7.14 17.54
N HIS A 65 -8.16 6.94 17.67
CA HIS A 65 -7.14 7.55 16.82
C HIS A 65 -6.07 6.51 16.50
N VAL A 66 -6.14 5.94 15.31
CA VAL A 66 -5.30 4.83 14.83
C VAL A 66 -4.64 5.23 13.53
N HIS A 67 -3.38 4.86 13.37
CA HIS A 67 -2.60 5.09 12.17
C HIS A 67 -2.15 3.76 11.55
N ALA A 68 -2.50 3.52 10.30
CA ALA A 68 -1.85 2.53 9.46
C ALA A 68 -1.05 3.23 8.36
N HIS A 69 -0.13 2.54 7.73
CA HIS A 69 0.65 3.09 6.62
C HIS A 69 0.45 2.25 5.35
N LEU A 70 0.39 2.92 4.22
CA LEU A 70 0.23 2.31 2.91
C LEU A 70 1.32 2.78 1.94
N ASP A 71 2.18 1.86 1.55
CA ASP A 71 3.05 2.02 0.40
C ASP A 71 2.48 1.34 -0.84
N VAL A 72 2.57 2.01 -1.98
CA VAL A 72 2.23 1.44 -3.28
C VAL A 72 3.42 1.57 -4.22
N PHE A 73 3.79 0.48 -4.88
CA PHE A 73 4.88 0.46 -5.85
C PHE A 73 4.38 -0.02 -7.21
N VAL A 74 4.81 0.66 -8.27
CA VAL A 74 4.62 0.22 -9.66
C VAL A 74 5.98 0.13 -10.33
N ASN A 75 6.38 -1.09 -10.72
CA ASN A 75 7.67 -1.38 -11.37
C ASN A 75 8.87 -0.85 -10.57
N GLY A 76 8.84 -1.03 -9.24
CA GLY A 76 9.89 -0.61 -8.31
C GLY A 76 9.84 0.86 -7.91
N GLY A 77 9.04 1.69 -8.59
CA GLY A 77 8.85 3.09 -8.24
C GLY A 77 7.68 3.30 -7.28
N PRO A 78 7.81 4.22 -6.28
CA PRO A 78 6.71 4.53 -5.38
C PRO A 78 5.59 5.29 -6.10
N VAL A 79 4.35 5.01 -5.70
CA VAL A 79 3.15 5.76 -6.09
C VAL A 79 2.66 6.53 -4.88
N THR A 80 2.61 7.84 -5.00
CA THR A 80 2.14 8.70 -3.90
C THR A 80 0.68 8.43 -3.58
N VAL A 81 0.39 8.11 -2.32
CA VAL A 81 -0.96 8.18 -1.77
C VAL A 81 -1.27 9.66 -1.55
N PRO A 82 -2.30 10.23 -2.20
CA PRO A 82 -2.51 11.68 -2.13
C PRO A 82 -3.03 12.12 -0.77
N ALA A 83 -2.72 13.36 -0.41
CA ALA A 83 -3.34 14.06 0.69
C ALA A 83 -4.84 14.31 0.42
N GLY A 84 -5.65 14.34 1.47
CA GLY A 84 -7.06 14.74 1.39
C GLY A 84 -8.01 13.66 0.87
N ILE A 85 -7.61 12.38 0.82
CA ILE A 85 -8.58 11.29 0.67
C ILE A 85 -9.49 11.32 1.90
N GLY A 86 -10.81 11.23 1.70
CA GLY A 86 -11.79 11.32 2.79
C GLY A 86 -11.97 12.73 3.36
N ILE A 87 -11.33 13.76 2.82
CA ILE A 87 -11.46 15.17 3.28
C ILE A 87 -12.00 16.05 2.15
N ALA A 88 -13.00 16.84 2.44
CA ALA A 88 -13.53 17.85 1.52
C ALA A 88 -12.61 19.09 1.51
N ILE A 89 -11.41 18.96 0.95
CA ILE A 89 -10.32 19.97 0.98
C ILE A 89 -10.71 21.35 0.41
N ARG A 90 -11.87 21.45 -0.23
CA ARG A 90 -12.43 22.73 -0.74
C ARG A 90 -13.46 23.33 0.18
N ASP A 91 -13.84 22.66 1.27
CA ASP A 91 -14.73 23.21 2.27
C ASP A 91 -14.02 24.34 3.04
N PRO A 92 -14.67 25.49 3.25
CA PRO A 92 -14.06 26.62 3.98
C PRO A 92 -13.64 26.28 5.42
N GLY A 93 -14.23 25.26 6.04
CA GLY A 93 -13.88 24.79 7.39
C GLY A 93 -12.64 23.88 7.43
N VAL A 94 -12.18 23.40 6.26
CA VAL A 94 -10.97 22.59 6.17
C VAL A 94 -9.76 23.50 5.94
N HIS A 95 -8.84 23.51 6.89
CA HIS A 95 -7.62 24.31 6.77
C HIS A 95 -6.48 23.49 6.15
N GLN A 96 -5.45 24.21 5.70
CA GLN A 96 -4.25 23.60 5.16
C GLN A 96 -2.99 24.29 5.68
N ALA A 97 -1.92 23.53 5.78
CA ALA A 97 -0.59 24.06 6.09
C ALA A 97 0.46 23.49 5.13
N LYS A 98 1.51 24.27 4.87
CA LYS A 98 2.63 23.81 4.07
C LYS A 98 3.71 23.24 5.00
N GLN A 99 4.16 22.03 4.68
CA GLN A 99 5.25 21.36 5.41
C GLN A 99 6.63 21.85 4.95
N LYS A 100 7.68 21.45 5.67
CA LYS A 100 9.07 21.86 5.36
C LYS A 100 9.56 21.39 4.01
N ASP A 101 9.09 20.22 3.56
CA ASP A 101 9.41 19.64 2.23
C ASP A 101 8.58 20.24 1.09
N GLY A 102 7.65 21.14 1.40
CA GLY A 102 6.77 21.79 0.45
C GLY A 102 5.44 21.10 0.21
N SER A 103 5.22 19.91 0.77
CA SER A 103 3.93 19.22 0.71
C SER A 103 2.85 19.95 1.51
N ILE A 104 1.59 19.65 1.20
CA ILE A 104 0.43 20.26 1.88
C ILE A 104 -0.19 19.20 2.79
N VAL A 105 -0.51 19.60 4.01
CA VAL A 105 -1.33 18.85 4.95
C VAL A 105 -2.69 19.52 5.07
N TYR A 106 -3.76 18.73 5.06
CA TYR A 106 -5.15 19.17 5.20
C TYR A 106 -5.72 18.68 6.52
N GLY A 107 -6.73 19.38 7.06
CA GLY A 107 -7.40 19.06 8.31
C GLY A 107 -7.56 20.31 9.14
N PHE A 108 -7.23 20.23 10.44
CA PHE A 108 -7.30 21.39 11.36
C PHE A 108 -8.68 22.04 11.36
N ILE A 109 -9.73 21.21 11.48
CA ILE A 109 -11.14 21.64 11.35
C ILE A 109 -11.60 22.23 12.68
N ASP A 110 -11.42 23.53 12.85
CA ASP A 110 -11.90 24.31 14.01
C ASP A 110 -12.20 25.75 13.56
N PRO A 111 -13.46 26.20 13.64
CA PRO A 111 -14.65 25.50 14.13
C PRO A 111 -15.13 24.38 13.21
N PRO A 112 -16.03 23.50 13.67
CA PRO A 112 -16.63 22.45 12.84
C PRO A 112 -17.21 22.98 11.53
N CYS A 113 -17.09 22.21 10.45
CA CYS A 113 -17.71 22.54 9.16
C CYS A 113 -19.22 22.69 9.28
N ALA A 114 -19.81 23.55 8.47
CA ALA A 114 -21.26 23.72 8.43
C ALA A 114 -22.00 22.47 7.89
N GLN A 115 -21.33 21.67 7.09
CA GLN A 115 -21.79 20.37 6.59
C GLN A 115 -20.68 19.32 6.80
N PRO A 116 -20.99 18.03 6.79
CA PRO A 116 -19.96 17.01 6.89
C PRO A 116 -18.86 17.17 5.84
N CYS A 117 -17.60 17.26 6.27
CA CYS A 117 -16.44 17.58 5.44
C CYS A 117 -15.27 16.61 5.59
N ILE A 118 -15.37 15.65 6.53
CA ILE A 118 -14.33 14.67 6.78
C ILE A 118 -14.91 13.28 7.01
N SER A 119 -14.21 12.27 6.52
CA SER A 119 -14.46 10.87 6.83
C SER A 119 -13.73 10.47 8.12
N PRO A 120 -14.26 9.53 8.91
CA PRO A 120 -13.48 8.91 9.97
C PRO A 120 -12.26 8.12 9.45
N LEU A 121 -12.15 7.86 8.15
CA LEU A 121 -10.99 7.25 7.49
C LEU A 121 -10.47 8.19 6.41
N HIS A 122 -9.25 8.71 6.58
CA HIS A 122 -8.72 9.76 5.70
C HIS A 122 -7.19 9.82 5.66
N THR A 123 -6.66 10.69 4.80
CA THR A 123 -5.23 11.07 4.75
C THR A 123 -5.11 12.58 4.87
N HIS A 124 -4.21 13.06 5.75
CA HIS A 124 -3.91 14.48 5.84
C HIS A 124 -2.88 14.94 4.81
N ASP A 125 -1.89 14.10 4.54
CA ASP A 125 -0.71 14.42 3.74
C ASP A 125 -0.38 13.32 2.71
N VAL A 126 0.81 13.43 2.10
CA VAL A 126 1.27 12.53 1.03
C VAL A 126 2.17 11.39 1.51
N TYR A 127 2.30 11.21 2.81
CA TYR A 127 3.22 10.20 3.38
C TYR A 127 2.60 8.81 3.53
N GLY A 128 1.38 8.59 3.04
CA GLY A 128 0.75 7.27 3.07
C GLY A 128 0.15 6.88 4.41
N ILE A 129 0.07 7.80 5.39
CA ILE A 129 -0.56 7.53 6.68
C ILE A 129 -2.07 7.57 6.54
N LEU A 130 -2.71 6.46 6.87
CA LEU A 130 -4.16 6.27 6.89
C LEU A 130 -4.65 6.47 8.31
N HIS A 131 -5.39 7.56 8.54
CA HIS A 131 -5.96 7.90 9.83
C HIS A 131 -7.33 7.26 9.98
N THR A 132 -7.55 6.56 11.09
CA THR A 132 -8.88 6.24 11.59
C THR A 132 -9.16 7.10 12.81
N GLU A 133 -9.99 8.11 12.66
CA GLU A 133 -10.37 9.06 13.70
C GLU A 133 -11.88 9.03 13.88
N ALA A 134 -12.36 8.48 15.00
CA ALA A 134 -13.77 8.21 15.19
C ALA A 134 -14.25 8.55 16.59
N LYS A 135 -15.56 8.80 16.72
CA LYS A 135 -16.25 9.10 17.99
C LYS A 135 -16.60 7.86 18.80
N LYS A 136 -16.32 6.67 18.30
CA LYS A 136 -16.53 5.36 18.93
C LYS A 136 -15.58 4.33 18.36
N ASP A 137 -15.48 3.17 18.98
CA ASP A 137 -14.73 2.05 18.44
C ASP A 137 -15.20 1.71 17.02
N GLN A 138 -14.27 1.66 16.10
CA GLN A 138 -14.50 1.41 14.69
C GLN A 138 -13.30 0.66 14.11
N PHE A 139 -13.58 -0.40 13.35
CA PHE A 139 -12.55 -1.12 12.61
C PHE A 139 -12.72 -0.81 11.13
N ASN A 140 -11.73 -0.14 10.57
CA ASN A 140 -11.69 0.13 9.15
C ASN A 140 -10.79 -0.89 8.43
N ASN A 141 -11.00 -1.04 7.13
CA ASN A 141 -10.23 -1.94 6.29
C ASN A 141 -9.75 -1.25 5.00
N LEU A 142 -8.79 -1.86 4.36
CA LEU A 142 -8.19 -1.33 3.15
C LEU A 142 -9.19 -1.17 1.99
N GLY A 143 -10.23 -2.00 1.94
CA GLY A 143 -11.31 -1.91 0.94
C GLY A 143 -12.14 -0.63 1.07
N GLU A 144 -12.42 -0.19 2.30
CA GLU A 144 -13.07 1.08 2.59
C GLU A 144 -12.20 2.25 2.14
N PHE A 145 -10.90 2.23 2.48
CA PHE A 145 -9.96 3.25 2.06
C PHE A 145 -9.85 3.37 0.53
N PHE A 146 -9.69 2.25 -0.18
CA PHE A 146 -9.64 2.26 -1.64
C PHE A 146 -10.97 2.69 -2.29
N THR A 147 -12.10 2.46 -1.61
CA THR A 147 -13.41 3.00 -2.04
C THR A 147 -13.43 4.52 -1.91
N GLU A 148 -12.90 5.07 -0.82
CA GLU A 148 -12.78 6.52 -0.63
C GLU A 148 -11.77 7.15 -1.59
N TRP A 149 -10.68 6.46 -1.89
CA TRP A 149 -9.72 6.90 -2.91
C TRP A 149 -10.28 6.80 -4.34
N ASN A 150 -11.40 6.11 -4.53
CA ASN A 150 -11.99 5.79 -5.83
C ASN A 150 -11.04 5.00 -6.75
N VAL A 151 -10.19 4.15 -6.16
CA VAL A 151 -9.26 3.25 -6.84
C VAL A 151 -9.75 1.82 -6.65
N ARG A 152 -9.78 1.05 -7.74
CA ARG A 152 -10.16 -0.36 -7.67
C ARG A 152 -9.19 -1.15 -6.81
N LEU A 153 -9.70 -1.97 -5.89
CA LEU A 153 -8.95 -2.97 -5.15
C LEU A 153 -9.77 -4.25 -5.06
N ASP A 154 -9.24 -5.34 -5.58
CA ASP A 154 -9.78 -6.69 -5.39
C ASP A 154 -8.66 -7.74 -5.51
N LYS A 155 -9.00 -9.04 -5.40
CA LYS A 155 -8.01 -10.15 -5.48
C LYS A 155 -7.22 -10.20 -6.78
N LYS A 156 -7.72 -9.55 -7.84
CA LYS A 156 -7.12 -9.60 -9.18
C LYS A 156 -6.55 -8.26 -9.62
N CYS A 157 -7.10 -7.14 -9.13
CA CYS A 157 -6.80 -5.82 -9.67
C CYS A 157 -6.50 -4.79 -8.58
N VAL A 158 -5.55 -3.87 -8.90
CA VAL A 158 -5.31 -2.62 -8.18
C VAL A 158 -5.31 -1.49 -9.21
N GLY A 159 -6.24 -0.55 -9.11
CA GLY A 159 -6.46 0.47 -10.13
C GLY A 159 -6.72 -0.15 -11.50
N GLY A 160 -5.93 0.24 -12.49
CA GLY A 160 -5.98 -0.29 -13.85
C GLY A 160 -5.13 -1.55 -14.08
N TYR A 161 -4.34 -1.98 -13.08
CA TYR A 161 -3.49 -3.16 -13.19
C TYR A 161 -4.22 -4.41 -12.74
N CYS A 162 -4.23 -5.46 -13.55
CA CYS A 162 -4.93 -6.70 -13.25
C CYS A 162 -4.08 -7.93 -13.60
N LYS A 163 -4.20 -8.99 -12.79
CA LYS A 163 -3.66 -10.32 -13.13
C LYS A 163 -4.45 -10.91 -14.30
N PRO A 164 -3.83 -11.68 -15.22
CA PRO A 164 -2.42 -12.08 -15.22
C PRO A 164 -1.46 -11.04 -15.81
N ASP A 165 -1.93 -9.98 -16.45
CA ASP A 165 -1.12 -9.03 -17.22
C ASP A 165 -0.15 -8.22 -16.34
N ALA A 166 -0.56 -7.93 -15.11
CA ALA A 166 0.27 -7.30 -14.11
C ALA A 166 0.43 -8.21 -12.88
N PRO A 167 1.63 -8.67 -12.52
CA PRO A 167 1.88 -9.30 -11.24
C PRO A 167 1.52 -8.35 -10.10
N ILE A 168 0.74 -8.83 -9.12
CA ILE A 168 0.37 -8.04 -7.94
C ILE A 168 0.68 -8.88 -6.71
N SER A 169 1.46 -8.31 -5.80
CA SER A 169 1.77 -8.88 -4.49
C SER A 169 1.43 -7.87 -3.40
N ILE A 170 0.95 -8.36 -2.27
CA ILE A 170 0.58 -7.52 -1.14
C ILE A 170 1.28 -8.05 0.09
N TYR A 171 1.77 -7.15 0.92
CA TYR A 171 2.48 -7.46 2.14
C TYR A 171 1.82 -6.71 3.30
N VAL A 172 1.76 -7.36 4.45
CA VAL A 172 1.32 -6.78 5.72
C VAL A 172 2.42 -7.04 6.72
N ASP A 173 2.95 -5.98 7.32
CA ASP A 173 4.09 -6.02 8.24
C ASP A 173 5.26 -6.84 7.66
N GLY A 174 5.58 -6.61 6.38
CA GLY A 174 6.63 -7.29 5.61
C GLY A 174 6.34 -8.73 5.21
N ARG A 175 5.18 -9.29 5.56
CA ARG A 175 4.80 -10.68 5.25
C ARG A 175 3.83 -10.72 4.08
N ALA A 176 4.07 -11.64 3.14
CA ALA A 176 3.18 -11.81 2.00
C ALA A 176 1.75 -12.15 2.44
N TYR A 177 0.77 -11.40 1.91
CA TYR A 177 -0.64 -11.57 2.19
C TYR A 177 -1.35 -12.19 0.98
N THR A 178 -2.07 -13.29 1.19
CA THR A 178 -2.76 -14.05 0.13
C THR A 178 -4.30 -13.99 0.20
N GLY A 179 -4.83 -13.31 1.22
CA GLY A 179 -6.27 -13.16 1.42
C GLY A 179 -6.93 -12.17 0.43
N ASP A 180 -8.13 -11.75 0.76
CA ASP A 180 -8.78 -10.64 0.05
C ASP A 180 -8.20 -9.32 0.56
N PRO A 181 -7.52 -8.52 -0.29
CA PRO A 181 -6.87 -7.29 0.16
C PRO A 181 -7.84 -6.29 0.77
N ARG A 182 -9.10 -6.32 0.37
CA ARG A 182 -10.13 -5.46 0.95
C ARG A 182 -10.41 -5.72 2.43
N GLN A 183 -10.05 -6.92 2.92
CA GLN A 183 -10.26 -7.34 4.30
C GLN A 183 -9.05 -7.07 5.22
N ILE A 184 -7.99 -6.45 4.70
CA ILE A 184 -6.85 -6.06 5.54
C ILE A 184 -7.32 -4.97 6.49
N GLY A 185 -7.30 -5.27 7.80
CA GLY A 185 -7.67 -4.30 8.83
C GLY A 185 -6.62 -3.19 8.96
N LEU A 186 -7.06 -1.97 9.15
CA LEU A 186 -6.19 -0.82 9.40
C LEU A 186 -5.96 -0.70 10.91
N GLU A 187 -5.09 -1.57 11.43
CA GLU A 187 -4.70 -1.58 12.84
C GLU A 187 -3.58 -0.58 13.11
N ASP A 188 -3.44 -0.16 14.36
CA ASP A 188 -2.43 0.83 14.74
C ASP A 188 -1.02 0.35 14.43
N LEU A 189 -0.23 1.24 13.82
CA LEU A 189 1.14 1.03 13.35
C LEU A 189 1.31 -0.13 12.34
N ARG A 190 0.23 -0.53 11.68
CA ARG A 190 0.30 -1.54 10.61
C ARG A 190 0.96 -0.96 9.36
N GLU A 191 1.89 -1.74 8.79
CA GLU A 191 2.51 -1.44 7.50
C GLU A 191 1.88 -2.30 6.40
N ILE A 192 1.44 -1.66 5.32
CA ILE A 192 0.86 -2.33 4.15
C ILE A 192 1.63 -1.90 2.91
N ALA A 193 2.19 -2.87 2.17
CA ALA A 193 2.84 -2.60 0.89
C ALA A 193 2.12 -3.33 -0.25
N ILE A 194 1.72 -2.57 -1.28
CA ILE A 194 1.15 -3.09 -2.53
C ILE A 194 2.20 -2.96 -3.61
N VAL A 195 2.59 -4.07 -4.22
CA VAL A 195 3.61 -4.14 -5.26
C VAL A 195 2.98 -4.62 -6.57
N ILE A 196 3.10 -3.80 -7.61
CA ILE A 196 2.59 -4.06 -8.95
C ILE A 196 3.78 -4.13 -9.92
N GLY A 197 3.96 -5.26 -10.59
CA GLY A 197 5.07 -5.50 -11.50
C GLY A 197 6.37 -5.85 -10.76
N THR A 198 7.48 -5.23 -11.15
CA THR A 198 8.79 -5.43 -10.51
C THR A 198 8.75 -4.88 -9.08
N PRO A 199 9.23 -5.64 -8.07
CA PRO A 199 9.28 -5.13 -6.70
C PRO A 199 10.35 -4.04 -6.52
N PRO A 200 10.22 -3.18 -5.50
CA PRO A 200 11.30 -2.30 -5.05
C PRO A 200 12.48 -3.12 -4.49
N THR A 201 13.60 -2.45 -4.23
CA THR A 201 14.80 -3.09 -3.67
C THR A 201 14.52 -3.72 -2.30
N GLU A 202 13.65 -3.09 -1.52
CA GLU A 202 13.23 -3.54 -0.20
C GLU A 202 11.71 -3.38 -0.06
N ILE A 203 11.05 -4.38 0.53
CA ILE A 203 9.63 -4.31 0.89
C ILE A 203 9.52 -3.68 2.27
N PRO A 204 8.81 -2.56 2.44
CA PRO A 204 8.54 -1.98 3.75
C PRO A 204 7.88 -3.00 4.69
N SER A 205 8.31 -3.01 5.95
CA SER A 205 7.89 -4.02 6.93
C SER A 205 7.51 -3.45 8.28
N THR A 206 7.70 -2.15 8.47
CA THR A 206 7.42 -1.45 9.73
C THR A 206 6.85 -0.08 9.43
N PHE A 207 5.90 0.35 10.25
CA PHE A 207 5.35 1.70 10.19
C PHE A 207 6.49 2.76 10.24
N PRO A 208 6.51 3.78 9.37
CA PRO A 208 7.52 4.84 9.38
C PRO A 208 7.45 5.66 10.67
N ARG A 209 8.63 6.02 11.22
CA ARG A 209 8.76 6.81 12.45
C ARG A 209 9.16 8.23 12.15
#